data_4184d2cc9db1c5a4f32770f75a576a2e
#
_entry.id   4184d2cc9db1c5a4f32770f75a576a2e
#
_cell.length_a   1.000
_cell.length_b   1.000
_cell.length_c   1.000
_cell.angle_alpha   90.00
_cell.angle_beta   90.00
_cell.angle_gamma   90.00
#
_symmetry.space_group_name_H-M   'P 1'
#
loop_
_entity.id
_entity.type
_entity.pdbx_description
1 polymer ?
#
loop_
_entity_poly.entity_id
_entity_poly.type
_entity_poly.pdbx_seq_one_letter_code
_entity_poly.pdbx_strand_id
1 'polypeptide(L)'
;MNSNEKLLITTALEETWAIESDYDRVFLGEWCKEFNRNHIWSKFLFSTLKDPWGDRKKRKEKYLYLDRYYEQKLIIIAKTLNKFHNIDKPLIYWRILVGPWLKLFINSTNHHWDLINGLKNSNWKGRTIFIRHNDLIQISFDMGHFSRLRLSDIWNHHICSIIYNMIFGEESIDYIDYNLELNKKIENFKYSDYKHSNTNVSKWFRKIITKTSTVINRDSSLFFYVTYLNRHLQLKIYSKLLIIPPMSIEPFSLNSDNYSKEIRKDLSSSLNNPKDSSYEQFFIENIFKYLPMNYLEGYEDAHHFMESQNWPKSPPAIITANAHWSNDTFKFYAAEKVNKGSKLKLIVHGGHGKAEYSDFEKHEIDICENIFSWGWEEYSPKVYKGFYIKKKIKRVKKNIKDYFLQVMYSDWKYHTFIKSCPSYEQFIIHYIKDQSLFLANLNSNICDSGIIKPMNKFNFIEEILSSQFNELKFIYNSKPFNKLIAEAK
;
A
#
# COMPACT_ATOMS: atom_id res chain seq x y z
N MET A 1 5.95 21.81 -39.88
CA MET A 1 4.90 21.14 -39.11
C MET A 1 4.73 21.92 -37.82
N ASN A 2 3.61 22.58 -37.65
CA ASN A 2 3.30 23.21 -36.33
C ASN A 2 3.31 22.10 -35.29
N SER A 3 4.25 22.13 -34.36
CA SER A 3 4.22 21.20 -33.23
C SER A 3 2.99 21.53 -32.42
N ASN A 4 2.05 20.61 -32.32
CA ASN A 4 0.88 20.76 -31.41
C ASN A 4 1.36 21.04 -30.01
N GLU A 5 0.59 21.82 -29.27
CA GLU A 5 0.87 22.06 -27.84
C GLU A 5 0.81 20.72 -27.08
N LYS A 6 1.71 20.51 -26.10
CA LYS A 6 1.79 19.26 -25.36
C LYS A 6 0.92 19.31 -24.11
N LEU A 7 0.15 18.24 -23.85
CA LEU A 7 -0.66 18.08 -22.64
C LEU A 7 -0.13 16.92 -21.80
N LEU A 8 0.29 17.20 -20.58
CA LEU A 8 0.68 16.18 -19.61
C LEU A 8 -0.55 15.54 -18.99
N ILE A 9 -0.67 14.23 -19.12
CA ILE A 9 -1.70 13.40 -18.51
C ILE A 9 -1.10 12.71 -17.29
N THR A 10 -1.60 12.99 -16.10
CA THR A 10 -1.00 12.50 -14.85
C THR A 10 -1.60 11.19 -14.35
N THR A 11 -2.86 10.89 -14.69
CA THR A 11 -3.60 9.71 -14.25
C THR A 11 -4.60 9.26 -15.30
N ALA A 12 -5.35 8.18 -15.02
CA ALA A 12 -6.42 7.68 -15.90
C ALA A 12 -7.76 8.44 -15.75
N LEU A 13 -7.75 9.67 -15.23
CA LEU A 13 -8.93 10.53 -15.17
C LEU A 13 -9.17 11.19 -16.53
N GLU A 14 -10.04 10.58 -17.34
CA GLU A 14 -10.33 11.00 -18.71
C GLU A 14 -10.85 12.45 -18.81
N GLU A 15 -11.46 12.95 -17.75
CA GLU A 15 -11.91 14.33 -17.62
C GLU A 15 -10.77 15.34 -17.82
N THR A 16 -9.51 14.92 -17.55
CA THR A 16 -8.31 15.75 -17.69
C THR A 16 -7.57 15.53 -19.01
N TRP A 17 -8.11 14.74 -19.92
CA TRP A 17 -7.40 14.36 -21.15
C TRP A 17 -7.64 15.29 -22.33
N ALA A 18 -8.57 16.25 -22.22
CA ALA A 18 -8.97 17.15 -23.30
C ALA A 18 -9.24 16.39 -24.62
N ILE A 19 -10.16 15.42 -24.56
CA ILE A 19 -10.40 14.43 -25.64
C ILE A 19 -10.69 15.10 -26.98
N GLU A 20 -11.41 16.22 -26.99
CA GLU A 20 -11.83 16.97 -28.18
C GLU A 20 -10.76 17.92 -28.77
N SER A 21 -9.55 17.97 -28.16
CA SER A 21 -8.50 18.94 -28.54
C SER A 21 -7.35 18.29 -29.27
N ASP A 22 -6.58 19.09 -30.05
CA ASP A 22 -5.46 18.66 -30.87
C ASP A 22 -4.11 18.63 -30.12
N TYR A 23 -4.13 18.38 -28.81
CA TYR A 23 -2.87 18.25 -28.04
C TYR A 23 -2.10 16.97 -28.38
N ASP A 24 -0.78 17.07 -28.35
CA ASP A 24 0.10 15.91 -28.22
C ASP A 24 0.11 15.43 -26.76
N ARG A 25 -0.45 14.25 -26.45
CA ARG A 25 -0.57 13.76 -25.06
C ARG A 25 0.76 13.15 -24.61
N VAL A 26 1.19 13.54 -23.43
CA VAL A 26 2.33 12.94 -22.74
C VAL A 26 1.82 12.28 -21.46
N PHE A 27 1.77 10.97 -21.44
CA PHE A 27 1.37 10.22 -20.25
C PHE A 27 2.51 10.17 -19.23
N LEU A 28 2.21 10.49 -17.98
CA LEU A 28 3.18 10.48 -16.89
C LEU A 28 3.73 9.06 -16.63
N GLY A 29 2.90 8.05 -16.83
CA GLY A 29 3.26 6.64 -16.69
C GLY A 29 2.25 5.71 -17.32
N GLU A 30 2.54 4.42 -17.34
CA GLU A 30 1.67 3.40 -17.93
C GLU A 30 0.32 3.26 -17.20
N TRP A 31 0.23 3.67 -15.95
CA TRP A 31 -1.02 3.70 -15.17
C TRP A 31 -2.09 4.64 -15.73
N CYS A 32 -1.72 5.59 -16.58
CA CYS A 32 -2.67 6.47 -17.25
C CYS A 32 -3.47 5.74 -18.33
N LYS A 33 -2.94 4.65 -18.90
CA LYS A 33 -3.50 3.94 -20.05
C LYS A 33 -4.16 2.64 -19.60
N GLU A 34 -5.43 2.72 -19.17
CA GLU A 34 -6.20 1.53 -18.85
C GLU A 34 -6.55 0.74 -20.10
N PHE A 35 -6.32 -0.58 -20.09
CA PHE A 35 -6.51 -1.44 -21.26
C PHE A 35 -7.95 -1.43 -21.79
N ASN A 36 -8.93 -1.48 -20.89
CA ASN A 36 -10.35 -1.43 -21.25
C ASN A 36 -10.80 -0.08 -21.86
N ARG A 37 -9.95 0.94 -21.79
CA ARG A 37 -10.15 2.28 -22.35
C ARG A 37 -9.25 2.55 -23.57
N ASN A 38 -8.61 1.51 -24.13
CA ASN A 38 -7.68 1.64 -25.25
C ASN A 38 -8.34 2.27 -26.48
N HIS A 39 -9.64 2.06 -26.70
CA HIS A 39 -10.42 2.65 -27.78
C HIS A 39 -10.52 4.20 -27.71
N ILE A 40 -10.14 4.79 -26.56
CA ILE A 40 -10.05 6.25 -26.38
C ILE A 40 -8.61 6.70 -26.56
N TRP A 41 -7.69 6.25 -25.67
CA TRP A 41 -6.33 6.78 -25.66
C TRP A 41 -5.49 6.37 -26.89
N SER A 42 -5.82 5.28 -27.57
CA SER A 42 -5.11 4.87 -28.80
C SER A 42 -5.40 5.79 -30.01
N LYS A 43 -6.44 6.63 -29.93
CA LYS A 43 -6.77 7.61 -30.97
C LYS A 43 -5.88 8.84 -30.94
N PHE A 44 -5.18 9.08 -29.83
CA PHE A 44 -4.32 10.23 -29.68
C PHE A 44 -2.92 9.98 -30.23
N LEU A 45 -2.27 11.04 -30.71
CA LEU A 45 -0.83 11.05 -30.76
C LEU A 45 -0.29 11.17 -29.33
N PHE A 46 0.47 10.18 -28.87
CA PHE A 46 0.95 10.16 -27.49
C PHE A 46 2.36 9.61 -27.34
N SER A 47 2.99 10.00 -26.24
CA SER A 47 4.18 9.37 -25.69
C SER A 47 3.98 9.08 -24.20
N THR A 48 4.79 8.19 -23.64
CA THR A 48 4.78 7.91 -22.19
C THR A 48 6.18 8.19 -21.64
N LEU A 49 6.26 8.87 -20.51
CA LEU A 49 7.54 9.11 -19.84
C LEU A 49 8.16 7.78 -19.38
N LYS A 50 9.48 7.71 -19.50
CA LYS A 50 10.23 6.57 -18.98
C LYS A 50 10.32 6.68 -17.45
N ASP A 51 10.13 5.56 -16.76
CA ASP A 51 10.32 5.48 -15.31
C ASP A 51 11.77 5.85 -14.95
N PRO A 52 11.99 6.90 -14.13
CA PRO A 52 13.34 7.34 -13.74
C PRO A 52 14.07 6.28 -12.90
N TRP A 53 13.33 5.37 -12.26
CA TRP A 53 13.87 4.29 -11.42
C TRP A 53 13.93 2.94 -12.16
N GLY A 54 13.71 2.93 -13.45
CA GLY A 54 13.63 1.73 -14.28
C GLY A 54 14.93 0.94 -14.38
N ASP A 55 16.04 1.62 -14.40
CA ASP A 55 17.35 0.99 -14.37
C ASP A 55 17.68 0.43 -12.96
N ARG A 56 18.22 -0.80 -12.91
CA ARG A 56 18.53 -1.49 -11.63
C ARG A 56 19.51 -0.71 -10.76
N LYS A 57 20.53 -0.10 -11.35
CA LYS A 57 21.54 0.67 -10.63
C LYS A 57 20.94 1.96 -10.06
N LYS A 58 20.24 2.72 -10.90
CA LYS A 58 19.54 3.95 -10.49
C LYS A 58 18.52 3.68 -9.40
N ARG A 59 17.77 2.58 -9.50
CA ARG A 59 16.80 2.18 -8.49
C ARG A 59 17.47 1.87 -7.15
N LYS A 60 18.62 1.17 -7.15
CA LYS A 60 19.38 0.90 -5.92
C LYS A 60 19.92 2.19 -5.30
N GLU A 61 20.46 3.10 -6.11
CA GLU A 61 20.92 4.41 -5.66
C GLU A 61 19.76 5.22 -5.04
N LYS A 62 18.60 5.22 -5.69
CA LYS A 62 17.38 5.87 -5.20
C LYS A 62 16.90 5.25 -3.88
N TYR A 63 16.89 3.92 -3.77
CA TYR A 63 16.56 3.23 -2.52
C TYR A 63 17.46 3.69 -1.37
N LEU A 64 18.77 3.72 -1.57
CA LEU A 64 19.72 4.15 -0.54
C LEU A 64 19.54 5.63 -0.17
N TYR A 65 19.21 6.47 -1.13
CA TYR A 65 18.88 7.88 -0.90
C TYR A 65 17.61 8.02 -0.07
N LEU A 66 16.50 7.39 -0.48
CA LEU A 66 15.20 7.51 0.19
C LEU A 66 15.19 6.83 1.57
N ASP A 67 15.96 5.77 1.78
CA ASP A 67 16.11 5.16 3.11
C ASP A 67 16.78 6.14 4.10
N ARG A 68 17.85 6.82 3.69
CA ARG A 68 18.48 7.88 4.52
C ARG A 68 17.54 9.07 4.73
N TYR A 69 16.83 9.46 3.70
CA TYR A 69 15.85 10.55 3.77
C TYR A 69 14.73 10.21 4.76
N TYR A 70 14.18 9.01 4.68
CA TYR A 70 13.17 8.50 5.62
C TYR A 70 13.66 8.57 7.08
N GLU A 71 14.89 8.11 7.36
CA GLU A 71 15.44 8.14 8.72
C GLU A 71 15.52 9.57 9.27
N GLN A 72 16.02 10.51 8.48
CA GLN A 72 16.10 11.92 8.85
C GLN A 72 14.71 12.52 9.13
N LYS A 73 13.73 12.24 8.25
CA LYS A 73 12.38 12.78 8.39
C LYS A 73 11.61 12.14 9.54
N LEU A 74 11.81 10.86 9.81
CA LEU A 74 11.22 10.19 10.96
C LEU A 74 11.65 10.84 12.29
N ILE A 75 12.92 11.22 12.42
CA ILE A 75 13.42 11.92 13.61
C ILE A 75 12.73 13.28 13.80
N ILE A 76 12.57 14.03 12.71
CA ILE A 76 11.90 15.34 12.74
C ILE A 76 10.43 15.18 13.14
N ILE A 77 9.71 14.27 12.50
CA ILE A 77 8.29 14.00 12.78
C ILE A 77 8.12 13.53 14.22
N ALA A 78 8.95 12.61 14.70
CA ALA A 78 8.89 12.12 16.08
C ALA A 78 9.05 13.25 17.10
N LYS A 79 10.02 14.14 16.90
CA LYS A 79 10.21 15.31 17.78
C LYS A 79 9.03 16.26 17.74
N THR A 80 8.48 16.52 16.54
CA THR A 80 7.34 17.43 16.37
C THR A 80 6.08 16.84 17.02
N LEU A 81 5.80 15.57 16.82
CA LEU A 81 4.65 14.91 17.44
C LEU A 81 4.78 14.77 18.95
N ASN A 82 5.97 14.48 19.47
CA ASN A 82 6.22 14.51 20.92
C ASN A 82 5.90 15.87 21.52
N LYS A 83 6.36 16.94 20.88
CA LYS A 83 6.08 18.32 21.33
C LYS A 83 4.59 18.65 21.22
N PHE A 84 3.95 18.28 20.13
CA PHE A 84 2.53 18.58 19.89
C PHE A 84 1.62 17.86 20.89
N HIS A 85 1.87 16.57 21.14
CA HIS A 85 1.08 15.77 22.07
C HIS A 85 1.52 15.91 23.54
N ASN A 86 2.55 16.71 23.81
CA ASN A 86 3.15 16.88 25.15
C ASN A 86 3.55 15.52 25.78
N ILE A 87 4.23 14.67 25.00
CA ILE A 87 4.72 13.34 25.41
C ILE A 87 6.20 13.20 25.07
N ASP A 88 6.86 12.22 25.69
CA ASP A 88 8.25 11.88 25.39
C ASP A 88 8.36 10.39 25.03
N LYS A 89 8.08 10.08 23.76
CA LYS A 89 8.18 8.74 23.20
C LYS A 89 9.46 8.58 22.38
N PRO A 90 10.17 7.46 22.52
CA PRO A 90 11.41 7.21 21.78
C PRO A 90 11.13 7.00 20.27
N LEU A 91 12.16 7.10 19.44
CA LEU A 91 12.07 6.98 18.00
C LEU A 91 11.41 5.65 17.55
N ILE A 92 11.69 4.56 18.28
CA ILE A 92 11.09 3.24 17.94
C ILE A 92 9.57 3.24 18.05
N TYR A 93 9.01 4.00 19.00
CA TYR A 93 7.56 4.17 19.13
C TYR A 93 6.96 4.77 17.85
N TRP A 94 7.53 5.88 17.39
CA TRP A 94 7.08 6.56 16.17
C TRP A 94 7.39 5.77 14.91
N ARG A 95 8.50 5.00 14.88
CA ARG A 95 8.82 4.10 13.78
C ARG A 95 7.74 3.03 13.59
N ILE A 96 7.26 2.43 14.68
CA ILE A 96 6.16 1.45 14.63
C ILE A 96 4.85 2.12 14.20
N LEU A 97 4.56 3.31 14.72
CA LEU A 97 3.27 3.96 14.54
C LEU A 97 3.17 4.69 13.18
N VAL A 98 4.10 5.58 12.89
CA VAL A 98 4.08 6.47 11.71
C VAL A 98 4.93 5.92 10.55
N GLY A 99 5.93 5.11 10.86
CA GLY A 99 6.92 4.65 9.89
C GLY A 99 6.35 4.03 8.61
N PRO A 100 5.37 3.12 8.66
CA PRO A 100 4.76 2.54 7.46
C PRO A 100 4.15 3.59 6.53
N TRP A 101 3.43 4.56 7.09
CA TRP A 101 2.85 5.66 6.34
C TRP A 101 3.94 6.54 5.71
N LEU A 102 4.93 6.93 6.50
CA LEU A 102 6.00 7.81 6.04
C LEU A 102 6.80 7.22 4.88
N LYS A 103 7.13 5.92 4.94
CA LYS A 103 7.80 5.23 3.82
C LYS A 103 6.96 5.27 2.55
N LEU A 104 5.68 4.94 2.64
CA LEU A 104 4.78 4.97 1.48
C LEU A 104 4.58 6.37 0.92
N PHE A 105 4.43 7.37 1.79
CA PHE A 105 4.26 8.77 1.39
C PHE A 105 5.51 9.26 0.64
N ILE A 106 6.70 9.07 1.20
CA ILE A 106 7.97 9.45 0.58
C ILE A 106 8.13 8.78 -0.79
N ASN A 107 7.95 7.45 -0.85
CA ASN A 107 8.16 6.72 -2.09
C ASN A 107 7.19 7.16 -3.21
N SER A 108 5.90 7.24 -2.90
CA SER A 108 4.89 7.62 -3.90
C SER A 108 5.10 9.04 -4.39
N THR A 109 5.32 10.00 -3.48
CA THR A 109 5.46 11.40 -3.85
C THR A 109 6.82 11.69 -4.52
N ASN A 110 7.90 11.05 -4.08
CA ASN A 110 9.20 11.22 -4.72
C ASN A 110 9.26 10.62 -6.13
N HIS A 111 8.54 9.53 -6.38
CA HIS A 111 8.42 8.98 -7.72
C HIS A 111 7.73 9.95 -8.69
N HIS A 112 6.61 10.55 -8.28
CA HIS A 112 5.94 11.58 -9.07
C HIS A 112 6.81 12.84 -9.24
N TRP A 113 7.54 13.22 -8.18
CA TRP A 113 8.49 14.32 -8.24
C TRP A 113 9.56 14.08 -9.32
N ASP A 114 10.22 12.93 -9.29
CA ASP A 114 11.28 12.62 -10.24
C ASP A 114 10.77 12.60 -11.69
N LEU A 115 9.57 12.08 -11.93
CA LEU A 115 8.94 12.08 -13.25
C LEU A 115 8.66 13.49 -13.75
N ILE A 116 7.98 14.31 -12.95
CA ILE A 116 7.58 15.67 -13.35
C ILE A 116 8.80 16.59 -13.43
N ASN A 117 9.74 16.49 -12.47
CA ASN A 117 10.97 17.27 -12.51
C ASN A 117 11.88 16.89 -13.68
N GLY A 118 11.80 15.64 -14.14
CA GLY A 118 12.49 15.18 -15.36
C GLY A 118 12.08 15.95 -16.62
N LEU A 119 10.86 16.49 -16.66
CA LEU A 119 10.39 17.32 -17.76
C LEU A 119 11.18 18.63 -17.92
N LYS A 120 11.69 19.22 -16.82
CA LYS A 120 12.56 20.41 -16.90
C LYS A 120 13.76 20.18 -17.82
N ASN A 121 14.36 19.00 -17.75
CA ASN A 121 15.55 18.67 -18.52
C ASN A 121 15.26 18.47 -20.02
N SER A 122 13.97 18.33 -20.40
CA SER A 122 13.52 18.17 -21.78
C SER A 122 13.00 19.45 -22.43
N ASN A 123 13.25 20.62 -21.85
CA ASN A 123 12.68 21.90 -22.27
C ASN A 123 11.15 21.84 -22.44
N TRP A 124 10.48 21.30 -21.45
CA TRP A 124 9.03 21.20 -21.42
C TRP A 124 8.34 22.54 -21.59
N LYS A 125 7.44 22.65 -22.56
CA LYS A 125 6.60 23.82 -22.85
C LYS A 125 5.12 23.45 -22.92
N GLY A 126 4.75 22.33 -22.32
CA GLY A 126 3.38 21.86 -22.34
C GLY A 126 2.58 22.34 -21.14
N ARG A 127 1.32 21.97 -21.15
CA ARG A 127 0.33 22.27 -20.11
C ARG A 127 -0.13 20.99 -19.42
N THR A 128 -0.94 21.16 -18.40
CA THR A 128 -1.69 20.06 -17.77
C THR A 128 -3.05 20.55 -17.31
N ILE A 129 -4.00 19.65 -17.13
CA ILE A 129 -5.35 19.97 -16.64
C ILE A 129 -5.51 19.37 -15.26
N PHE A 130 -5.89 20.20 -14.27
CA PHE A 130 -6.16 19.74 -12.91
C PHE A 130 -7.60 20.01 -12.48
N ILE A 131 -8.08 19.14 -11.61
CA ILE A 131 -9.41 19.20 -11.06
C ILE A 131 -9.36 19.97 -9.74
N ARG A 132 -10.15 21.06 -9.64
CA ARG A 132 -10.34 21.76 -8.36
C ARG A 132 -11.23 20.92 -7.45
N HIS A 133 -10.75 20.61 -6.25
CA HIS A 133 -11.50 19.84 -5.26
C HIS A 133 -11.19 20.26 -3.83
N ASN A 134 -12.00 19.79 -2.89
CA ASN A 134 -11.79 20.03 -1.48
C ASN A 134 -10.62 19.18 -0.96
N ASP A 135 -9.67 19.78 -0.28
CA ASP A 135 -8.49 19.13 0.32
C ASP A 135 -8.82 17.96 1.26
N LEU A 136 -9.97 18.01 1.95
CA LEU A 136 -10.38 16.97 2.90
C LEU A 136 -10.48 15.56 2.30
N ILE A 137 -10.76 15.47 1.00
CA ILE A 137 -10.89 14.17 0.30
C ILE A 137 -9.56 13.42 0.25
N GLN A 138 -8.45 14.13 0.37
CA GLN A 138 -7.10 13.61 0.21
C GLN A 138 -6.43 13.24 1.54
N ILE A 139 -7.13 13.42 2.66
CA ILE A 139 -6.60 13.17 4.00
C ILE A 139 -7.11 11.84 4.52
N SER A 140 -6.20 11.00 4.94
CA SER A 140 -6.52 9.69 5.49
C SER A 140 -6.79 9.76 6.99
N PHE A 141 -7.72 8.92 7.45
CA PHE A 141 -8.00 8.78 8.88
C PHE A 141 -6.90 7.96 9.57
N ASP A 142 -6.52 6.84 8.94
CA ASP A 142 -5.56 5.89 9.45
C ASP A 142 -4.66 5.35 8.33
N MET A 143 -3.72 4.49 8.67
CA MET A 143 -2.82 3.86 7.70
C MET A 143 -3.56 2.93 6.72
N GLY A 144 -4.60 2.25 7.15
CA GLY A 144 -5.39 1.37 6.30
C GLY A 144 -6.16 2.16 5.23
N HIS A 145 -6.70 3.34 5.58
CA HIS A 145 -7.30 4.27 4.64
C HIS A 145 -6.25 4.83 3.67
N PHE A 146 -5.10 5.29 4.16
CA PHE A 146 -4.01 5.79 3.32
C PHE A 146 -3.53 4.75 2.30
N SER A 147 -3.39 3.50 2.74
CA SER A 147 -2.95 2.40 1.86
C SER A 147 -3.83 2.19 0.63
N ARG A 148 -5.10 2.60 0.69
CA ARG A 148 -6.04 2.55 -0.45
C ARG A 148 -6.10 3.87 -1.19
N LEU A 149 -6.19 4.98 -0.45
CA LEU A 149 -6.30 6.32 -1.00
C LEU A 149 -5.16 6.62 -1.99
N ARG A 150 -3.92 6.31 -1.62
CA ARG A 150 -2.74 6.50 -2.47
C ARG A 150 -2.73 5.67 -3.76
N LEU A 151 -3.61 4.67 -3.90
CA LEU A 151 -3.78 3.88 -5.12
C LEU A 151 -4.87 4.44 -6.03
N SER A 152 -5.57 5.50 -5.63
CA SER A 152 -6.60 6.14 -6.43
C SER A 152 -6.03 7.14 -7.42
N ASP A 153 -6.64 7.23 -8.60
CA ASP A 153 -6.28 8.25 -9.60
C ASP A 153 -6.44 9.66 -9.02
N ILE A 154 -7.44 9.88 -8.20
CA ILE A 154 -7.76 11.18 -7.61
C ILE A 154 -6.64 11.67 -6.68
N TRP A 155 -6.15 10.81 -5.78
CA TRP A 155 -5.06 11.18 -4.88
C TRP A 155 -3.77 11.44 -5.65
N ASN A 156 -3.43 10.58 -6.61
CA ASN A 156 -2.22 10.73 -7.41
C ASN A 156 -2.30 11.97 -8.32
N HIS A 157 -3.47 12.24 -8.90
CA HIS A 157 -3.71 13.46 -9.67
C HIS A 157 -3.50 14.73 -8.83
N HIS A 158 -4.06 14.74 -7.61
CA HIS A 158 -3.88 15.85 -6.67
C HIS A 158 -2.42 16.06 -6.27
N ILE A 159 -1.68 14.99 -5.94
CA ILE A 159 -0.25 15.09 -5.64
C ILE A 159 0.54 15.60 -6.85
N CYS A 160 0.25 15.09 -8.04
CA CYS A 160 0.87 15.58 -9.27
C CYS A 160 0.56 17.05 -9.52
N SER A 161 -0.65 17.53 -9.18
CA SER A 161 -1.02 18.95 -9.34
C SER A 161 -0.15 19.87 -8.49
N ILE A 162 0.07 19.50 -7.23
CA ILE A 162 0.92 20.29 -6.32
C ILE A 162 2.37 20.29 -6.83
N ILE A 163 2.90 19.11 -7.20
CA ILE A 163 4.26 18.99 -7.70
C ILE A 163 4.45 19.80 -8.99
N TYR A 164 3.52 19.66 -9.94
CA TYR A 164 3.61 20.36 -11.23
C TYR A 164 3.56 21.89 -11.05
N ASN A 165 2.61 22.37 -10.23
CA ASN A 165 2.52 23.80 -9.90
C ASN A 165 3.81 24.33 -9.29
N MET A 166 4.41 23.59 -8.36
CA MET A 166 5.66 23.96 -7.71
C MET A 166 6.86 24.02 -8.67
N ILE A 167 6.86 23.19 -9.72
CA ILE A 167 7.97 23.09 -10.68
C ILE A 167 7.81 24.06 -11.86
N PHE A 168 6.59 24.22 -12.38
CA PHE A 168 6.30 24.95 -13.62
C PHE A 168 5.45 26.21 -13.44
N GLY A 169 4.83 26.40 -12.27
CA GLY A 169 3.94 27.52 -11.97
C GLY A 169 2.52 27.33 -12.50
N GLU A 170 1.62 28.15 -12.00
CA GLU A 170 0.18 28.08 -12.24
C GLU A 170 -0.21 28.43 -13.70
N GLU A 171 0.60 29.23 -14.40
CA GLU A 171 0.33 29.70 -15.77
C GLU A 171 0.25 28.55 -16.79
N SER A 172 0.87 27.42 -16.50
CA SER A 172 0.88 26.22 -17.35
C SER A 172 -0.18 25.20 -16.96
N ILE A 173 -1.15 25.58 -16.11
CA ILE A 173 -2.20 24.70 -15.59
C ILE A 173 -3.56 25.22 -16.01
N ASP A 174 -4.36 24.39 -16.64
CA ASP A 174 -5.78 24.63 -16.83
C ASP A 174 -6.56 23.89 -15.73
N TYR A 175 -7.60 24.52 -15.23
CA TYR A 175 -8.41 23.95 -14.17
C TYR A 175 -9.82 23.64 -14.66
N ILE A 176 -10.29 22.46 -14.29
CA ILE A 176 -11.70 22.08 -14.44
C ILE A 176 -12.34 21.96 -13.08
N ASP A 177 -13.60 22.36 -13.01
CA ASP A 177 -14.35 22.24 -11.77
C ASP A 177 -14.84 20.81 -11.54
N TYR A 178 -14.92 20.49 -10.28
CA TYR A 178 -15.37 19.21 -9.80
C TYR A 178 -16.84 18.95 -10.15
N ASN A 179 -17.17 17.87 -10.84
CA ASN A 179 -18.53 17.54 -11.22
C ASN A 179 -19.12 16.35 -10.44
N LEU A 180 -20.45 16.13 -10.58
CA LEU A 180 -21.21 15.10 -9.88
C LEU A 180 -20.78 13.66 -10.22
N GLU A 181 -20.26 13.38 -11.42
CA GLU A 181 -19.77 12.04 -11.78
C GLU A 181 -18.44 11.72 -11.11
N LEU A 182 -17.57 12.72 -11.01
CA LEU A 182 -16.34 12.63 -10.27
C LEU A 182 -16.61 12.47 -8.76
N ASN A 183 -17.67 13.13 -8.24
CA ASN A 183 -18.16 12.91 -6.87
C ASN A 183 -18.46 11.42 -6.61
N LYS A 184 -19.12 10.73 -7.51
CA LYS A 184 -19.41 9.28 -7.35
C LYS A 184 -18.14 8.43 -7.33
N LYS A 185 -17.15 8.76 -8.17
CA LYS A 185 -15.85 8.07 -8.15
C LYS A 185 -15.13 8.28 -6.81
N ILE A 186 -15.23 9.47 -6.22
CA ILE A 186 -14.61 9.80 -4.92
C ILE A 186 -15.42 9.23 -3.76
N GLU A 187 -16.73 9.28 -3.80
CA GLU A 187 -17.60 8.70 -2.77
C GLU A 187 -17.42 7.18 -2.64
N ASN A 188 -17.09 6.50 -3.73
CA ASN A 188 -16.69 5.09 -3.69
C ASN A 188 -15.36 4.86 -2.94
N PHE A 189 -14.52 5.88 -2.77
CA PHE A 189 -13.34 5.86 -1.91
C PHE A 189 -13.60 6.34 -0.49
N LYS A 190 -14.79 6.93 -0.23
CA LYS A 190 -15.20 7.26 1.12
C LYS A 190 -15.40 5.98 1.94
N TYR A 191 -15.28 6.13 3.20
CA TYR A 191 -15.39 5.27 4.36
C TYR A 191 -16.31 4.02 4.30
N SER A 192 -17.29 3.96 3.35
CA SER A 192 -18.27 2.86 3.26
C SER A 192 -17.65 1.47 3.01
N ASP A 193 -16.48 1.41 2.37
CA ASP A 193 -15.78 0.15 2.12
C ASP A 193 -14.85 -0.29 3.26
N TYR A 194 -14.75 0.51 4.33
CA TYR A 194 -14.04 0.15 5.56
C TYR A 194 -14.84 -0.83 6.43
N LYS A 195 -16.07 -1.15 6.06
CA LYS A 195 -16.76 -2.28 6.70
C LYS A 195 -15.97 -3.55 6.37
N HIS A 196 -15.06 -3.91 7.27
CA HIS A 196 -14.56 -5.27 7.32
C HIS A 196 -15.73 -6.22 7.15
N SER A 197 -15.59 -7.19 6.25
CA SER A 197 -16.55 -8.28 6.13
C SER A 197 -16.90 -8.75 7.54
N ASN A 198 -18.08 -8.38 8.00
CA ASN A 198 -18.64 -8.88 9.25
C ASN A 198 -18.67 -10.40 9.09
N THR A 199 -17.68 -11.08 9.67
CA THR A 199 -17.87 -12.47 9.99
C THR A 199 -19.10 -12.51 10.88
N ASN A 200 -20.14 -13.22 10.47
CA ASN A 200 -21.42 -13.39 11.17
C ASN A 200 -21.28 -14.13 12.50
N VAL A 201 -20.26 -13.81 13.27
CA VAL A 201 -20.13 -14.20 14.67
C VAL A 201 -21.03 -13.26 15.43
N SER A 202 -22.10 -13.79 16.03
CA SER A 202 -23.08 -12.97 16.73
C SER A 202 -22.37 -12.05 17.73
N LYS A 203 -22.82 -10.80 17.86
CA LYS A 203 -22.30 -9.83 18.85
C LYS A 203 -22.25 -10.43 20.27
N TRP A 204 -23.17 -11.31 20.58
CA TRP A 204 -23.23 -12.05 21.83
C TRP A 204 -22.04 -13.01 22.01
N PHE A 205 -21.68 -13.78 21.00
CA PHE A 205 -20.55 -14.71 21.05
C PHE A 205 -19.21 -13.96 21.20
N ARG A 206 -19.07 -12.81 20.53
CA ARG A 206 -17.92 -11.91 20.73
C ARG A 206 -17.83 -11.44 22.17
N LYS A 207 -18.96 -11.01 22.77
CA LYS A 207 -19.01 -10.53 24.15
C LYS A 207 -18.62 -11.62 25.18
N ILE A 208 -19.02 -12.88 24.95
CA ILE A 208 -18.61 -14.01 25.78
C ILE A 208 -17.10 -14.27 25.65
N ILE A 209 -16.57 -14.41 24.44
CA ILE A 209 -15.14 -14.65 24.23
C ILE A 209 -14.31 -13.53 24.85
N THR A 210 -14.71 -12.28 24.66
CA THR A 210 -14.02 -11.13 25.25
C THR A 210 -14.02 -11.19 26.76
N LYS A 211 -15.17 -11.48 27.41
CA LYS A 211 -15.25 -11.66 28.88
C LYS A 211 -14.40 -12.86 29.35
N THR A 212 -14.44 -13.97 28.64
CA THR A 212 -13.66 -15.15 29.00
C THR A 212 -12.16 -14.91 28.82
N SER A 213 -11.76 -14.15 27.80
CA SER A 213 -10.35 -13.80 27.58
C SER A 213 -9.78 -12.92 28.70
N THR A 214 -10.56 -12.02 29.29
CA THR A 214 -10.10 -11.19 30.43
C THR A 214 -9.85 -11.99 31.70
N VAL A 215 -10.57 -13.10 31.87
CA VAL A 215 -10.42 -13.98 33.06
C VAL A 215 -9.26 -14.97 32.88
N ILE A 216 -9.07 -15.47 31.67
CA ILE A 216 -8.07 -16.53 31.38
C ILE A 216 -6.72 -15.94 31.02
N ASN A 217 -6.69 -14.90 30.19
CA ASN A 217 -5.43 -14.28 29.78
C ASN A 217 -4.87 -13.43 30.94
N ARG A 218 -3.67 -13.77 31.36
CA ARG A 218 -2.93 -12.93 32.32
C ARG A 218 -2.38 -11.70 31.61
N ASP A 219 -2.17 -10.61 32.34
CA ASP A 219 -1.53 -9.39 31.83
C ASP A 219 -0.16 -9.64 31.19
N SER A 220 0.55 -10.69 31.63
CA SER A 220 1.83 -11.15 31.12
C SER A 220 1.74 -12.26 30.06
N SER A 221 0.57 -12.52 29.48
CA SER A 221 0.43 -13.54 28.43
C SER A 221 1.07 -13.10 27.12
N LEU A 222 1.60 -14.06 26.35
CA LEU A 222 2.05 -13.80 24.99
C LEU A 222 0.88 -13.31 24.13
N PHE A 223 1.11 -12.32 23.29
CA PHE A 223 0.08 -11.75 22.43
C PHE A 223 0.28 -12.13 20.98
N PHE A 224 -0.66 -12.90 20.42
CA PHE A 224 -0.69 -13.32 19.03
C PHE A 224 -1.80 -12.59 18.27
N TYR A 225 -1.46 -11.85 17.23
CA TYR A 225 -2.44 -11.10 16.46
C TYR A 225 -2.14 -11.18 14.97
N VAL A 226 -3.12 -11.58 14.15
CA VAL A 226 -3.01 -11.72 12.68
C VAL A 226 -1.74 -12.46 12.27
N THR A 227 -1.59 -13.71 12.73
CA THR A 227 -0.38 -14.52 12.51
C THR A 227 -0.40 -15.36 11.25
N TYR A 228 -1.55 -15.49 10.58
CA TYR A 228 -1.77 -16.42 9.44
C TYR A 228 -1.43 -17.89 9.72
N LEU A 229 -1.17 -18.27 10.95
CA LEU A 229 -0.99 -19.68 11.34
C LEU A 229 -2.24 -20.48 10.99
N ASN A 230 -2.08 -21.72 10.55
CA ASN A 230 -3.24 -22.59 10.34
C ASN A 230 -3.99 -22.86 11.65
N ARG A 231 -5.32 -23.06 11.57
CA ARG A 231 -6.19 -23.17 12.77
C ARG A 231 -5.74 -24.29 13.75
N HIS A 232 -5.27 -25.43 13.26
CA HIS A 232 -4.81 -26.50 14.14
C HIS A 232 -3.56 -26.11 14.93
N LEU A 233 -2.61 -25.43 14.27
CA LEU A 233 -1.41 -24.94 14.93
C LEU A 233 -1.75 -23.82 15.93
N GLN A 234 -2.65 -22.91 15.55
CA GLN A 234 -3.15 -21.88 16.49
C GLN A 234 -3.77 -22.52 17.73
N LEU A 235 -4.73 -23.43 17.57
CA LEU A 235 -5.37 -24.12 18.69
C LEU A 235 -4.35 -24.87 19.57
N LYS A 236 -3.38 -25.55 18.95
CA LYS A 236 -2.31 -26.25 19.68
C LYS A 236 -1.41 -25.29 20.48
N ILE A 237 -1.09 -24.12 19.93
CA ILE A 237 -0.30 -23.11 20.61
C ILE A 237 -1.10 -22.52 21.76
N TYR A 238 -2.34 -22.11 21.51
CA TYR A 238 -3.18 -21.46 22.51
C TYR A 238 -3.53 -22.38 23.67
N SER A 239 -3.84 -23.66 23.39
CA SER A 239 -4.10 -24.64 24.46
C SER A 239 -2.85 -24.92 25.30
N LYS A 240 -1.66 -25.01 24.70
CA LYS A 240 -0.41 -25.20 25.44
C LYS A 240 -0.03 -23.99 26.31
N LEU A 241 -0.33 -22.79 25.84
CA LEU A 241 -0.01 -21.55 26.53
C LEU A 241 -1.14 -21.10 27.46
N LEU A 242 -2.28 -21.79 27.47
CA LEU A 242 -3.48 -21.44 28.24
C LEU A 242 -3.93 -20.00 27.95
N ILE A 243 -3.96 -19.60 26.68
CA ILE A 243 -4.39 -18.28 26.23
C ILE A 243 -5.60 -18.37 25.31
N ILE A 244 -6.47 -17.37 25.38
CA ILE A 244 -7.54 -17.18 24.43
C ILE A 244 -7.08 -16.13 23.40
N PRO A 245 -7.18 -16.42 22.07
CA PRO A 245 -6.79 -15.47 21.06
C PRO A 245 -7.65 -14.21 21.10
N PRO A 246 -7.06 -13.04 20.82
CA PRO A 246 -7.85 -11.83 20.67
C PRO A 246 -8.76 -11.98 19.46
N MET A 247 -9.99 -11.50 19.58
CA MET A 247 -10.87 -11.39 18.43
C MET A 247 -10.47 -10.22 17.55
N SER A 248 -10.74 -10.36 16.25
CA SER A 248 -10.64 -9.25 15.30
C SER A 248 -11.48 -8.08 15.80
N ILE A 249 -10.86 -6.91 15.92
CA ILE A 249 -11.48 -5.69 16.42
C ILE A 249 -12.07 -4.92 15.24
N GLU A 250 -13.19 -4.26 15.46
CA GLU A 250 -13.66 -3.23 14.55
C GLU A 250 -12.63 -2.09 14.53
N PRO A 251 -12.26 -1.57 13.36
CA PRO A 251 -11.30 -0.49 13.30
C PRO A 251 -11.87 0.74 14.03
N PHE A 252 -10.99 1.46 14.69
CA PHE A 252 -11.31 2.77 15.25
C PHE A 252 -11.66 3.72 14.09
N SER A 253 -12.75 4.45 14.20
CA SER A 253 -13.14 5.42 13.21
C SER A 253 -13.25 6.81 13.83
N LEU A 254 -12.50 7.75 13.26
CA LEU A 254 -12.63 9.17 13.55
C LEU A 254 -13.75 9.80 12.72
N ASN A 255 -14.32 10.88 13.23
CA ASN A 255 -15.14 11.80 12.44
C ASN A 255 -14.23 12.74 11.65
N SER A 256 -14.59 13.03 10.38
CA SER A 256 -13.90 14.03 9.56
C SER A 256 -13.88 15.43 10.18
N ASP A 257 -14.79 15.71 11.09
CA ASP A 257 -14.96 16.99 11.76
C ASP A 257 -13.79 17.38 12.68
N ASN A 258 -12.96 16.41 13.04
CA ASN A 258 -11.78 16.64 13.89
C ASN A 258 -10.58 17.23 13.12
N TYR A 259 -10.63 17.31 11.79
CA TYR A 259 -9.52 17.83 10.98
C TYR A 259 -9.31 19.34 11.22
N SER A 260 -8.07 19.73 11.50
CA SER A 260 -7.68 21.15 11.65
C SER A 260 -6.60 21.55 10.66
N LYS A 261 -7.00 22.37 9.69
CA LYS A 261 -6.09 22.93 8.68
C LYS A 261 -5.06 23.87 9.31
N GLU A 262 -5.46 24.62 10.33
CA GLU A 262 -4.62 25.59 11.05
C GLU A 262 -3.47 24.86 11.77
N ILE A 263 -3.78 23.87 12.59
CA ILE A 263 -2.78 23.07 13.32
C ILE A 263 -1.76 22.48 12.34
N ARG A 264 -2.23 21.89 11.24
CA ARG A 264 -1.36 21.25 10.25
C ARG A 264 -0.45 22.25 9.53
N LYS A 265 -0.98 23.45 9.24
CA LYS A 265 -0.19 24.53 8.65
C LYS A 265 0.87 25.05 9.62
N ASP A 266 0.52 25.24 10.88
CA ASP A 266 1.45 25.71 11.92
C ASP A 266 2.60 24.72 12.14
N LEU A 267 2.29 23.42 12.18
CA LEU A 267 3.30 22.37 12.28
C LEU A 267 4.26 22.38 11.08
N SER A 268 3.75 22.47 9.86
CA SER A 268 4.58 22.59 8.65
C SER A 268 5.45 23.84 8.68
N SER A 269 4.89 24.98 9.09
CA SER A 269 5.59 26.28 9.17
C SER A 269 6.68 26.29 10.26
N SER A 270 6.57 25.43 11.27
CA SER A 270 7.58 25.30 12.34
C SER A 270 8.86 24.58 11.87
N LEU A 271 8.84 23.94 10.70
CA LEU A 271 10.01 23.28 10.12
C LEU A 271 10.81 24.30 9.26
N ASN A 272 12.13 24.07 9.20
CA ASN A 272 12.98 24.84 8.27
C ASN A 272 12.59 24.48 6.83
N ASN A 273 12.04 25.44 6.10
CA ASN A 273 11.59 25.27 4.73
C ASN A 273 12.62 25.90 3.76
N PRO A 274 13.33 25.12 2.94
CA PRO A 274 14.13 25.66 1.88
C PRO A 274 13.21 26.39 0.87
N LYS A 275 13.58 27.57 0.46
CA LYS A 275 12.81 28.37 -0.50
C LYS A 275 13.27 28.10 -1.95
N ASP A 276 13.40 26.84 -2.29
CA ASP A 276 13.75 26.39 -3.63
C ASP A 276 12.70 25.38 -4.13
N SER A 277 12.53 25.25 -5.43
CA SER A 277 11.62 24.25 -6.00
C SER A 277 12.23 22.86 -5.90
N SER A 278 12.43 22.37 -4.67
CA SER A 278 13.03 21.07 -4.36
C SER A 278 12.00 20.10 -3.80
N TYR A 279 12.33 18.81 -3.86
CA TYR A 279 11.49 17.79 -3.19
C TYR A 279 11.45 18.02 -1.68
N GLU A 280 12.50 18.57 -1.09
CA GLU A 280 12.54 18.92 0.33
C GLU A 280 11.48 19.95 0.70
N GLN A 281 11.34 21.01 -0.10
CA GLN A 281 10.30 22.01 0.10
C GLN A 281 8.90 21.37 -0.04
N PHE A 282 8.67 20.60 -1.12
CA PHE A 282 7.40 19.87 -1.29
C PHE A 282 7.08 19.02 -0.07
N PHE A 283 8.06 18.25 0.43
CA PHE A 283 7.87 17.37 1.57
C PHE A 283 7.49 18.16 2.83
N ILE A 284 8.22 19.20 3.17
CA ILE A 284 8.00 20.01 4.39
C ILE A 284 6.64 20.69 4.37
N GLU A 285 6.23 21.24 3.24
CA GLU A 285 4.92 21.91 3.10
C GLU A 285 3.74 20.94 3.22
N ASN A 286 3.95 19.67 2.88
CA ASN A 286 2.87 18.69 2.74
C ASN A 286 2.86 17.57 3.77
N ILE A 287 3.94 17.37 4.54
CA ILE A 287 4.06 16.23 5.44
C ILE A 287 2.98 16.19 6.52
N PHE A 288 2.70 17.30 7.20
CA PHE A 288 1.64 17.35 8.19
C PHE A 288 0.26 17.49 7.53
N LYS A 289 0.15 18.10 6.34
CA LYS A 289 -1.09 18.16 5.59
C LYS A 289 -1.67 16.77 5.32
N TYR A 290 -0.83 15.79 4.97
CA TYR A 290 -1.25 14.42 4.62
C TYR A 290 -1.02 13.37 5.70
N LEU A 291 -0.49 13.75 6.87
CA LEU A 291 -0.36 12.84 8.00
C LEU A 291 -1.74 12.29 8.38
N PRO A 292 -1.91 10.96 8.53
CA PRO A 292 -3.19 10.39 8.96
C PRO A 292 -3.69 11.00 10.27
N MET A 293 -4.99 11.26 10.34
CA MET A 293 -5.63 11.94 11.48
C MET A 293 -5.39 11.20 12.81
N ASN A 294 -5.32 9.88 12.79
CA ASN A 294 -5.00 9.07 13.98
C ASN A 294 -3.66 9.41 14.62
N TYR A 295 -2.74 10.06 13.89
CA TYR A 295 -1.41 10.38 14.43
C TYR A 295 -1.29 11.85 14.85
N LEU A 296 -2.32 12.63 14.63
CA LEU A 296 -2.37 14.05 14.97
C LEU A 296 -3.63 14.35 15.78
N GLU A 297 -4.71 14.82 15.16
CA GLU A 297 -5.92 15.26 15.85
C GLU A 297 -6.61 14.13 16.64
N GLY A 298 -6.56 12.92 16.14
CA GLY A 298 -7.20 11.74 16.73
C GLY A 298 -6.27 10.85 17.57
N TYR A 299 -5.09 11.35 17.94
CA TYR A 299 -4.10 10.54 18.63
C TYR A 299 -4.61 10.02 19.99
N GLU A 300 -5.19 10.89 20.80
CA GLU A 300 -5.71 10.52 22.12
C GLU A 300 -6.87 9.54 22.01
N ASP A 301 -7.82 9.79 21.10
CA ASP A 301 -8.96 8.91 20.89
C ASP A 301 -8.54 7.52 20.41
N ALA A 302 -7.59 7.46 19.46
CA ALA A 302 -7.04 6.21 18.97
C ALA A 302 -6.28 5.45 20.07
N HIS A 303 -5.57 6.18 20.94
CA HIS A 303 -4.87 5.61 22.10
C HIS A 303 -5.85 5.07 23.14
N HIS A 304 -6.86 5.84 23.52
CA HIS A 304 -7.93 5.39 24.44
C HIS A 304 -8.69 4.19 23.87
N PHE A 305 -9.00 4.20 22.57
CA PHE A 305 -9.62 3.05 21.93
C PHE A 305 -8.73 1.80 22.01
N MET A 306 -7.44 1.94 21.78
CA MET A 306 -6.47 0.84 21.94
C MET A 306 -6.45 0.33 23.41
N GLU A 307 -6.45 1.22 24.40
CA GLU A 307 -6.47 0.84 25.83
C GLU A 307 -7.76 0.14 26.25
N SER A 308 -8.88 0.49 25.63
CA SER A 308 -10.17 -0.16 25.87
C SER A 308 -10.23 -1.62 25.39
N GLN A 309 -9.23 -2.05 24.60
CA GLN A 309 -9.13 -3.43 24.16
C GLN A 309 -8.64 -4.33 25.31
N ASN A 310 -9.29 -5.46 25.49
CA ASN A 310 -8.90 -6.44 26.51
C ASN A 310 -7.66 -7.24 26.09
N TRP A 311 -6.58 -6.53 25.74
CA TRP A 311 -5.30 -7.13 25.38
C TRP A 311 -4.35 -7.18 26.58
N PRO A 312 -3.38 -8.11 26.63
CA PRO A 312 -2.43 -8.20 27.73
C PRO A 312 -1.75 -6.87 28.02
N LYS A 313 -1.69 -6.47 29.30
CA LYS A 313 -1.12 -5.17 29.67
C LYS A 313 0.40 -5.12 29.60
N SER A 314 1.07 -6.25 29.85
CA SER A 314 2.54 -6.35 29.89
C SER A 314 3.02 -7.64 29.24
N PRO A 315 2.72 -7.88 27.94
CA PRO A 315 3.14 -9.09 27.26
C PRO A 315 4.65 -9.15 27.15
N PRO A 316 5.30 -10.28 27.41
CA PRO A 316 6.75 -10.41 27.19
C PRO A 316 7.09 -10.38 25.70
N ALA A 317 6.19 -10.84 24.86
CA ALA A 317 6.34 -10.73 23.40
C ALA A 317 4.98 -10.59 22.69
N ILE A 318 5.03 -9.86 21.58
CA ILE A 318 3.94 -9.62 20.62
C ILE A 318 4.31 -10.31 19.33
N ILE A 319 3.44 -11.17 18.82
CA ILE A 319 3.69 -11.97 17.61
C ILE A 319 2.64 -11.63 16.55
N THR A 320 3.09 -11.18 15.38
CA THR A 320 2.22 -10.89 14.25
C THR A 320 2.88 -11.24 12.93
N ALA A 321 2.07 -11.33 11.87
CA ALA A 321 2.58 -11.49 10.51
C ALA A 321 2.56 -10.17 9.72
N ASN A 322 1.48 -9.35 9.82
CA ASN A 322 1.41 -8.11 9.05
C ASN A 322 0.55 -6.99 9.68
N ALA A 323 0.05 -7.17 10.91
CA ALA A 323 -0.78 -6.13 11.54
C ALA A 323 -0.02 -4.81 11.76
N HIS A 324 1.30 -4.86 11.84
CA HIS A 324 2.20 -3.71 11.99
C HIS A 324 2.19 -2.76 10.77
N TRP A 325 1.62 -3.17 9.63
CA TRP A 325 1.56 -2.31 8.43
C TRP A 325 0.38 -1.36 8.42
N SER A 326 -0.83 -1.88 8.59
CA SER A 326 -2.05 -1.10 8.33
C SER A 326 -3.09 -1.12 9.45
N ASN A 327 -2.88 -1.86 10.53
CA ASN A 327 -3.81 -1.89 11.65
C ASN A 327 -3.34 -0.91 12.74
N ASP A 328 -3.90 0.30 12.75
CA ASP A 328 -3.47 1.34 13.67
C ASP A 328 -3.68 0.97 15.13
N THR A 329 -4.80 0.35 15.49
CA THR A 329 -5.02 -0.11 16.87
C THR A 329 -3.92 -1.06 17.35
N PHE A 330 -3.50 -2.00 16.47
CA PHE A 330 -2.37 -2.88 16.77
C PHE A 330 -1.05 -2.10 16.83
N LYS A 331 -0.83 -1.12 15.97
CA LYS A 331 0.42 -0.33 15.97
C LYS A 331 0.54 0.53 17.22
N PHE A 332 -0.53 1.17 17.68
CA PHE A 332 -0.56 1.87 18.97
C PHE A 332 -0.20 0.92 20.12
N TYR A 333 -0.82 -0.25 20.14
CA TYR A 333 -0.50 -1.25 21.15
C TYR A 333 0.95 -1.73 21.09
N ALA A 334 1.42 -2.11 19.91
CA ALA A 334 2.79 -2.60 19.72
C ALA A 334 3.82 -1.51 20.12
N ALA A 335 3.61 -0.26 19.69
CA ALA A 335 4.47 0.85 20.03
C ALA A 335 4.55 1.09 21.56
N GLU A 336 3.39 1.11 22.23
CA GLU A 336 3.34 1.27 23.70
C GLU A 336 4.02 0.11 24.44
N LYS A 337 3.79 -1.13 24.02
CA LYS A 337 4.34 -2.29 24.72
C LYS A 337 5.84 -2.47 24.43
N VAL A 338 6.29 -2.20 23.20
CA VAL A 338 7.72 -2.21 22.87
C VAL A 338 8.45 -1.11 23.66
N ASN A 339 7.87 0.08 23.79
CA ASN A 339 8.41 1.14 24.64
C ASN A 339 8.53 0.72 26.12
N LYS A 340 7.68 -0.18 26.58
CA LYS A 340 7.68 -0.75 27.93
C LYS A 340 8.48 -2.05 28.07
N GLY A 341 9.27 -2.43 27.04
CA GLY A 341 10.17 -3.59 27.07
C GLY A 341 9.62 -4.88 26.47
N SER A 342 8.41 -4.90 25.92
CA SER A 342 7.90 -6.06 25.18
C SER A 342 8.70 -6.27 23.88
N LYS A 343 8.86 -7.54 23.46
CA LYS A 343 9.57 -7.88 22.22
C LYS A 343 8.59 -8.08 21.06
N LEU A 344 8.69 -7.26 20.02
CA LEU A 344 7.93 -7.48 18.79
C LEU A 344 8.61 -8.57 17.95
N LYS A 345 7.87 -9.62 17.60
CA LYS A 345 8.33 -10.74 16.79
C LYS A 345 7.45 -10.89 15.56
N LEU A 346 8.06 -10.97 14.39
CA LEU A 346 7.36 -11.06 13.13
C LEU A 346 7.44 -12.48 12.54
N ILE A 347 6.39 -12.89 11.86
CA ILE A 347 6.33 -14.17 11.12
C ILE A 347 6.13 -13.84 9.66
N VAL A 348 7.04 -14.26 8.80
CA VAL A 348 6.87 -14.10 7.35
C VAL A 348 5.62 -14.86 6.87
N HIS A 349 4.74 -14.17 6.16
CA HIS A 349 3.45 -14.72 5.73
C HIS A 349 3.36 -15.02 4.22
N GLY A 350 4.35 -14.62 3.44
CA GLY A 350 4.48 -14.77 1.99
C GLY A 350 4.82 -13.44 1.31
N GLY A 351 5.30 -13.52 0.07
CA GLY A 351 5.73 -12.35 -0.67
C GLY A 351 7.06 -11.74 -0.22
N HIS A 352 7.66 -12.28 0.81
CA HIS A 352 8.98 -11.93 1.30
C HIS A 352 9.99 -12.97 0.78
N GLY A 353 11.15 -12.54 0.48
CA GLY A 353 12.25 -13.43 0.11
C GLY A 353 13.45 -12.62 -0.28
N LYS A 354 14.58 -12.84 0.30
CA LYS A 354 15.94 -12.42 -0.09
C LYS A 354 16.04 -11.33 -1.19
N ALA A 355 15.21 -10.29 -1.11
CA ALA A 355 15.38 -9.15 -1.98
C ALA A 355 16.74 -8.52 -1.67
N GLU A 356 17.51 -8.17 -2.70
CA GLU A 356 18.80 -7.48 -2.50
C GLU A 356 18.62 -6.21 -1.67
N TYR A 357 17.48 -5.54 -1.86
CA TYR A 357 16.99 -4.43 -1.06
C TYR A 357 15.47 -4.36 -1.15
N SER A 358 14.84 -3.94 -0.06
CA SER A 358 13.39 -3.78 0.04
C SER A 358 13.04 -2.88 1.20
N ASP A 359 12.32 -1.80 0.92
CA ASP A 359 11.80 -0.90 1.96
C ASP A 359 10.90 -1.61 2.97
N PHE A 360 10.13 -2.57 2.46
CA PHE A 360 9.21 -3.37 3.25
C PHE A 360 9.97 -4.22 4.28
N GLU A 361 10.93 -5.03 3.82
CA GLU A 361 11.71 -5.92 4.69
C GLU A 361 12.58 -5.14 5.66
N LYS A 362 13.17 -4.01 5.20
CA LYS A 362 13.96 -3.16 6.06
C LYS A 362 13.15 -2.59 7.22
N HIS A 363 11.94 -2.08 6.95
CA HIS A 363 11.09 -1.58 8.02
C HIS A 363 10.76 -2.68 9.05
N GLU A 364 10.46 -3.89 8.62
CA GLU A 364 10.20 -5.02 9.52
C GLU A 364 11.41 -5.34 10.40
N ILE A 365 12.62 -5.36 9.83
CA ILE A 365 13.86 -5.54 10.57
C ILE A 365 14.08 -4.44 11.61
N ASP A 366 13.78 -3.19 11.24
CA ASP A 366 14.01 -2.05 12.10
C ASP A 366 13.08 -2.00 13.32
N ILE A 367 11.85 -2.53 13.20
CA ILE A 367 10.86 -2.48 14.30
C ILE A 367 10.83 -3.72 15.19
N CYS A 368 11.40 -4.84 14.77
CA CYS A 368 11.26 -6.11 15.48
C CYS A 368 12.52 -6.53 16.23
N GLU A 369 12.33 -7.41 17.20
CA GLU A 369 13.41 -8.18 17.83
C GLU A 369 13.85 -9.36 16.96
N ASN A 370 12.87 -10.09 16.38
CA ASN A 370 13.12 -11.26 15.55
C ASN A 370 12.09 -11.36 14.42
N ILE A 371 12.53 -11.91 13.28
CA ILE A 371 11.68 -12.33 12.15
C ILE A 371 11.85 -13.83 11.94
N PHE A 372 10.74 -14.56 11.91
CA PHE A 372 10.72 -16.00 11.61
C PHE A 372 10.40 -16.21 10.13
N SER A 373 11.40 -16.62 9.36
CA SER A 373 11.33 -16.89 7.93
C SER A 373 10.69 -18.26 7.61
N TRP A 374 10.51 -18.56 6.32
CA TRP A 374 10.07 -19.88 5.85
C TRP A 374 11.24 -20.86 5.57
N GLY A 375 12.33 -20.74 6.32
CA GLY A 375 13.44 -21.67 6.28
C GLY A 375 14.76 -21.09 5.80
N TRP A 376 14.84 -19.81 5.56
CA TRP A 376 16.11 -19.11 5.30
C TRP A 376 16.58 -18.34 6.53
N GLU A 377 17.87 -18.23 6.65
CA GLU A 377 18.60 -17.33 7.57
C GLU A 377 19.38 -16.41 6.67
N GLU A 378 19.58 -15.17 6.99
CA GLU A 378 20.55 -14.27 6.34
C GLU A 378 20.16 -12.81 6.37
N TYR A 379 21.02 -11.97 5.85
CA TYR A 379 21.03 -10.51 5.72
C TYR A 379 20.76 -9.70 6.99
N SER A 380 20.30 -10.32 8.06
CA SER A 380 20.18 -9.68 9.37
C SER A 380 20.25 -10.72 10.49
N PRO A 381 20.97 -10.45 11.60
CA PRO A 381 20.99 -11.33 12.76
C PRO A 381 19.61 -11.49 13.44
N LYS A 382 18.64 -10.68 13.06
CA LYS A 382 17.26 -10.77 13.56
C LYS A 382 16.40 -11.78 12.79
N VAL A 383 16.88 -12.27 11.64
CA VAL A 383 16.13 -13.24 10.82
C VAL A 383 16.50 -14.67 11.23
N TYR A 384 15.50 -15.37 11.73
CA TYR A 384 15.65 -16.76 12.20
C TYR A 384 14.94 -17.72 11.25
N LYS A 385 15.57 -18.87 11.05
CA LYS A 385 14.97 -19.98 10.33
C LYS A 385 13.73 -20.47 11.05
N GLY A 386 12.60 -20.16 10.49
CA GLY A 386 11.30 -20.55 11.00
C GLY A 386 10.74 -21.76 10.23
N PHE A 387 9.43 -21.78 10.06
CA PHE A 387 8.71 -22.85 9.41
C PHE A 387 7.60 -22.31 8.50
N TYR A 388 7.21 -23.12 7.53
CA TYR A 388 6.09 -22.80 6.65
C TYR A 388 4.77 -22.81 7.42
N ILE A 389 4.13 -21.66 7.52
CA ILE A 389 2.94 -21.46 8.37
C ILE A 389 1.63 -21.92 7.73
N LYS A 390 1.58 -22.10 6.41
CA LYS A 390 0.36 -22.50 5.70
C LYS A 390 0.20 -24.02 5.71
N LYS A 391 -1.04 -24.47 5.63
CA LYS A 391 -1.34 -25.89 5.61
C LYS A 391 -0.77 -26.53 4.33
N LYS A 392 -0.07 -27.66 4.48
CA LYS A 392 0.37 -28.49 3.33
C LYS A 392 -0.85 -28.88 2.49
N ILE A 393 -0.83 -28.56 1.21
CA ILE A 393 -1.89 -28.95 0.28
C ILE A 393 -1.76 -30.44 0.05
N LYS A 394 -2.78 -31.19 0.44
CA LYS A 394 -2.86 -32.62 0.12
C LYS A 394 -3.40 -32.75 -1.30
N ARG A 395 -2.64 -33.34 -2.20
CA ARG A 395 -3.13 -33.75 -3.53
C ARG A 395 -4.26 -34.76 -3.34
N VAL A 396 -5.43 -34.46 -3.85
CA VAL A 396 -6.58 -35.37 -3.82
C VAL A 396 -6.52 -36.18 -5.09
N LYS A 397 -5.93 -37.39 -5.01
CA LYS A 397 -5.75 -38.29 -6.16
C LYS A 397 -7.04 -38.66 -6.93
N LYS A 398 -8.22 -38.51 -6.31
CA LYS A 398 -9.51 -38.88 -6.88
C LYS A 398 -10.20 -37.86 -7.77
N ASN A 399 -9.77 -36.60 -7.76
CA ASN A 399 -10.45 -35.50 -8.44
C ASN A 399 -9.50 -34.59 -9.25
N ILE A 400 -8.44 -35.19 -9.80
CA ILE A 400 -7.55 -34.49 -10.71
C ILE A 400 -8.34 -34.15 -11.97
N LYS A 401 -8.48 -32.90 -12.25
CA LYS A 401 -9.12 -32.39 -13.47
C LYS A 401 -8.05 -32.14 -14.52
N ASP A 402 -8.41 -32.37 -15.76
CA ASP A 402 -7.49 -32.18 -16.88
C ASP A 402 -7.43 -30.70 -17.27
N TYR A 403 -6.79 -29.89 -16.38
CA TYR A 403 -6.47 -28.48 -16.66
C TYR A 403 -5.11 -28.10 -16.04
N PHE A 404 -4.42 -27.17 -16.65
CA PHE A 404 -3.30 -26.54 -15.99
C PHE A 404 -3.75 -25.26 -15.26
N LEU A 405 -3.11 -24.97 -14.13
CA LEU A 405 -3.38 -23.75 -13.34
C LEU A 405 -2.18 -22.81 -13.42
N GLN A 406 -2.36 -21.67 -14.08
CA GLN A 406 -1.38 -20.59 -14.08
C GLN A 406 -1.74 -19.56 -13.02
N VAL A 407 -0.87 -19.40 -12.03
CA VAL A 407 -1.03 -18.35 -10.99
C VAL A 407 -0.18 -17.17 -11.40
N MET A 408 -0.83 -16.06 -11.67
CA MET A 408 -0.15 -14.87 -12.15
C MET A 408 0.11 -13.90 -11.01
N TYR A 409 1.25 -13.24 -11.10
CA TYR A 409 1.58 -12.10 -10.28
C TYR A 409 0.85 -10.86 -10.80
N SER A 410 0.48 -9.96 -9.90
CA SER A 410 0.02 -8.61 -10.23
C SER A 410 0.54 -7.64 -9.16
N ASP A 411 0.83 -6.43 -9.56
CA ASP A 411 1.29 -5.36 -8.68
C ASP A 411 0.25 -4.25 -8.58
N TRP A 412 0.52 -3.24 -7.78
CA TRP A 412 -0.34 -2.08 -7.62
C TRP A 412 -0.24 -1.14 -8.82
N LYS A 413 -1.30 -0.41 -9.11
CA LYS A 413 -1.37 0.55 -10.23
C LYS A 413 -0.32 1.66 -10.10
N TYR A 414 -0.08 2.15 -8.89
CA TYR A 414 0.90 3.21 -8.60
C TYR A 414 2.08 2.67 -7.79
N HIS A 415 3.22 3.34 -7.92
CA HIS A 415 4.43 2.97 -7.19
C HIS A 415 4.20 2.95 -5.69
N THR A 416 4.78 1.98 -4.99
CA THR A 416 4.57 1.77 -3.56
C THR A 416 5.85 1.67 -2.76
N PHE A 417 6.61 0.63 -2.97
CA PHE A 417 7.85 0.34 -2.28
C PHE A 417 8.99 0.15 -3.26
N ILE A 418 10.15 0.71 -2.93
CA ILE A 418 11.36 0.38 -3.69
C ILE A 418 11.86 -0.99 -3.24
N LYS A 419 12.03 -1.87 -4.21
CA LYS A 419 12.56 -3.22 -4.03
C LYS A 419 13.42 -3.60 -5.23
N SER A 420 14.28 -4.58 -5.06
CA SER A 420 15.19 -5.03 -6.12
C SER A 420 14.50 -5.69 -7.32
N CYS A 421 13.24 -6.02 -7.22
CA CYS A 421 12.42 -6.47 -8.34
C CYS A 421 11.72 -5.28 -9.03
N PRO A 422 11.36 -5.39 -10.32
CA PRO A 422 10.71 -4.33 -11.07
C PRO A 422 9.39 -3.86 -10.46
N SER A 423 9.06 -2.58 -10.63
CA SER A 423 7.78 -1.97 -10.26
C SER A 423 6.75 -2.11 -11.38
N TYR A 424 5.49 -1.70 -11.10
CA TYR A 424 4.35 -1.84 -12.01
C TYR A 424 4.62 -1.30 -13.43
N GLU A 425 5.11 -0.08 -13.56
CA GLU A 425 5.18 0.62 -14.84
C GLU A 425 6.06 -0.08 -15.87
N GLN A 426 7.09 -0.78 -15.40
CA GLN A 426 8.05 -1.44 -16.28
C GLN A 426 7.86 -2.95 -16.36
N PHE A 427 7.51 -3.54 -15.21
CA PHE A 427 7.47 -4.98 -15.10
C PHE A 427 6.21 -5.58 -15.69
N ILE A 428 5.05 -4.95 -15.44
CA ILE A 428 3.78 -5.61 -15.76
C ILE A 428 3.59 -5.81 -17.27
N ILE A 429 4.01 -4.86 -18.08
CA ILE A 429 3.90 -4.97 -19.55
C ILE A 429 4.78 -6.11 -20.06
N HIS A 430 6.05 -6.15 -19.64
CA HIS A 430 6.97 -7.21 -20.02
C HIS A 430 6.51 -8.56 -19.46
N TYR A 431 6.06 -8.60 -18.21
CA TYR A 431 5.53 -9.79 -17.59
C TYR A 431 4.31 -10.34 -18.34
N ILE A 432 3.33 -9.50 -18.68
CA ILE A 432 2.15 -9.94 -19.45
C ILE A 432 2.55 -10.43 -20.83
N LYS A 433 3.49 -9.74 -21.50
CA LYS A 433 4.04 -10.18 -22.78
C LYS A 433 4.69 -11.56 -22.68
N ASP A 434 5.51 -11.79 -21.66
CA ASP A 434 6.14 -13.09 -21.43
C ASP A 434 5.10 -14.18 -21.14
N GLN A 435 4.05 -13.86 -20.39
CA GLN A 435 2.93 -14.79 -20.15
C GLN A 435 2.16 -15.08 -21.45
N SER A 436 1.93 -14.08 -22.29
CA SER A 436 1.29 -14.26 -23.59
C SER A 436 2.15 -15.16 -24.50
N LEU A 437 3.46 -14.93 -24.55
CA LEU A 437 4.40 -15.77 -25.31
C LEU A 437 4.43 -17.20 -24.79
N PHE A 438 4.41 -17.38 -23.47
CA PHE A 438 4.33 -18.72 -22.87
C PHE A 438 3.05 -19.45 -23.31
N LEU A 439 1.88 -18.80 -23.20
CA LEU A 439 0.61 -19.37 -23.60
C LEU A 439 0.55 -19.70 -25.09
N ALA A 440 1.07 -18.81 -25.94
CA ALA A 440 1.12 -18.99 -27.39
C ALA A 440 1.99 -20.20 -27.83
N ASN A 441 2.98 -20.58 -27.01
CA ASN A 441 3.85 -21.72 -27.28
C ASN A 441 3.37 -23.02 -26.61
N LEU A 442 2.25 -23.02 -25.90
CA LEU A 442 1.64 -24.24 -25.39
C LEU A 442 0.90 -24.99 -26.51
N ASN A 443 0.80 -26.31 -26.37
CA ASN A 443 -0.10 -27.09 -27.20
C ASN A 443 -1.54 -26.57 -27.01
N SER A 444 -2.32 -26.43 -28.10
CA SER A 444 -3.68 -25.89 -28.06
C SER A 444 -4.56 -26.60 -27.03
N ASN A 445 -4.55 -27.91 -26.97
CA ASN A 445 -5.34 -28.69 -26.01
C ASN A 445 -4.99 -28.35 -24.55
N ILE A 446 -3.75 -27.97 -24.27
CA ILE A 446 -3.32 -27.55 -22.93
C ILE A 446 -3.77 -26.12 -22.68
N CYS A 447 -3.59 -25.24 -23.66
CA CYS A 447 -4.01 -23.86 -23.56
C CYS A 447 -5.51 -23.73 -23.35
N ASP A 448 -6.32 -24.44 -24.11
CA ASP A 448 -7.79 -24.42 -24.06
C ASP A 448 -8.35 -24.96 -22.73
N SER A 449 -7.62 -25.87 -22.08
CA SER A 449 -7.94 -26.34 -20.73
C SER A 449 -7.45 -25.42 -19.60
N GLY A 450 -6.77 -24.32 -19.94
CA GLY A 450 -6.09 -23.45 -19.00
C GLY A 450 -6.99 -22.68 -18.07
N ILE A 451 -6.59 -22.62 -16.80
CA ILE A 451 -7.19 -21.74 -15.79
C ILE A 451 -6.16 -20.73 -15.34
N ILE A 452 -6.47 -19.46 -15.55
CA ILE A 452 -5.64 -18.34 -15.11
C ILE A 452 -6.19 -17.80 -13.79
N LYS A 453 -5.32 -17.69 -12.79
CA LYS A 453 -5.64 -17.05 -11.53
C LYS A 453 -4.79 -15.79 -11.34
N PRO A 454 -5.30 -14.62 -11.73
CA PRO A 454 -4.68 -13.35 -11.40
C PRO A 454 -4.72 -13.12 -9.87
N MET A 455 -3.79 -12.32 -9.37
CA MET A 455 -3.76 -11.94 -7.97
C MET A 455 -4.87 -10.93 -7.64
N ASN A 456 -5.08 -9.96 -8.54
CA ASN A 456 -6.11 -8.93 -8.44
C ASN A 456 -6.60 -8.51 -9.83
N LYS A 457 -7.54 -7.56 -9.89
CA LYS A 457 -8.13 -7.02 -11.14
C LYS A 457 -7.46 -5.74 -11.66
N PHE A 458 -6.42 -5.23 -10.99
CA PHE A 458 -5.87 -3.90 -11.30
C PHE A 458 -5.09 -3.83 -12.61
N ASN A 459 -4.60 -4.97 -13.12
CA ASN A 459 -3.67 -4.99 -14.25
C ASN A 459 -4.33 -5.38 -15.58
N PHE A 460 -5.64 -5.46 -15.64
CA PHE A 460 -6.37 -5.86 -16.85
C PHE A 460 -5.84 -7.15 -17.52
N ILE A 461 -5.29 -8.07 -16.70
CA ILE A 461 -4.68 -9.31 -17.19
C ILE A 461 -5.71 -10.17 -17.92
N GLU A 462 -6.95 -10.23 -17.40
CA GLU A 462 -8.05 -10.96 -18.02
C GLU A 462 -8.36 -10.39 -19.40
N GLU A 463 -8.54 -9.09 -19.48
CA GLU A 463 -8.89 -8.38 -20.71
C GLU A 463 -7.78 -8.52 -21.77
N ILE A 464 -6.52 -8.39 -21.35
CA ILE A 464 -5.38 -8.51 -22.28
C ILE A 464 -5.24 -9.94 -22.78
N LEU A 465 -5.29 -10.95 -21.90
CA LEU A 465 -5.14 -12.33 -22.32
C LEU A 465 -6.37 -12.86 -23.04
N SER A 466 -7.59 -12.47 -22.65
CA SER A 466 -8.81 -12.84 -23.37
C SER A 466 -8.88 -12.29 -24.79
N SER A 467 -8.25 -11.13 -25.04
CA SER A 467 -8.16 -10.59 -26.42
C SER A 467 -7.26 -11.43 -27.35
N GLN A 468 -6.40 -12.28 -26.78
CA GLN A 468 -5.45 -13.12 -27.50
C GLN A 468 -5.81 -14.61 -27.47
N PHE A 469 -6.50 -15.07 -26.42
CA PHE A 469 -6.79 -16.47 -26.13
C PHE A 469 -8.24 -16.63 -25.65
N ASN A 470 -9.16 -16.95 -26.52
CA ASN A 470 -10.60 -16.95 -26.26
C ASN A 470 -11.07 -18.04 -25.27
N GLU A 471 -10.34 -19.16 -25.15
CA GLU A 471 -10.77 -20.31 -24.35
C GLU A 471 -10.27 -20.28 -22.91
N LEU A 472 -9.41 -19.34 -22.55
CA LEU A 472 -8.87 -19.23 -21.19
C LEU A 472 -9.95 -18.90 -20.16
N LYS A 473 -9.92 -19.57 -19.02
CA LYS A 473 -10.85 -19.35 -17.91
C LYS A 473 -10.15 -18.57 -16.79
N PHE A 474 -10.75 -17.46 -16.37
CA PHE A 474 -10.21 -16.60 -15.31
C PHE A 474 -10.95 -16.84 -14.00
N ILE A 475 -10.18 -17.06 -12.90
CA ILE A 475 -10.73 -17.28 -11.57
C ILE A 475 -10.09 -16.33 -10.56
N TYR A 476 -10.86 -15.40 -10.02
CA TYR A 476 -10.39 -14.49 -8.96
C TYR A 476 -10.67 -15.07 -7.56
N ASN A 477 -11.92 -15.15 -7.13
CA ASN A 477 -12.29 -15.51 -5.77
C ASN A 477 -13.37 -16.61 -5.67
N SER A 478 -13.77 -17.23 -6.78
CA SER A 478 -14.89 -18.18 -6.81
C SER A 478 -14.60 -19.51 -6.13
N LYS A 479 -13.31 -19.87 -5.97
CA LYS A 479 -12.89 -21.10 -5.28
C LYS A 479 -11.69 -20.86 -4.37
N PRO A 480 -11.61 -21.56 -3.23
CA PRO A 480 -10.40 -21.52 -2.39
C PRO A 480 -9.16 -21.95 -3.19
N PHE A 481 -8.09 -21.18 -3.13
CA PHE A 481 -6.86 -21.41 -3.89
C PHE A 481 -6.28 -22.82 -3.68
N ASN A 482 -6.31 -23.32 -2.43
CA ASN A 482 -5.87 -24.67 -2.10
C ASN A 482 -6.65 -25.78 -2.85
N LYS A 483 -7.94 -25.52 -3.14
CA LYS A 483 -8.77 -26.46 -3.90
C LYS A 483 -8.39 -26.45 -5.37
N LEU A 484 -8.12 -25.28 -5.94
CA LEU A 484 -7.64 -25.17 -7.32
C LEU A 484 -6.33 -25.90 -7.54
N ILE A 485 -5.33 -25.69 -6.65
CA ILE A 485 -4.05 -26.40 -6.74
C ILE A 485 -4.20 -27.92 -6.55
N ALA A 486 -5.08 -28.35 -5.65
CA ALA A 486 -5.30 -29.76 -5.41
C ALA A 486 -5.98 -30.48 -6.58
N GLU A 487 -6.79 -29.77 -7.37
CA GLU A 487 -7.51 -30.29 -8.53
C GLU A 487 -6.71 -30.21 -9.84
N ALA A 488 -5.71 -29.32 -9.93
CA ALA A 488 -4.89 -29.14 -11.15
C ALA A 488 -3.98 -30.36 -11.40
N LYS A 489 -3.77 -30.69 -12.69
CA LYS A 489 -2.90 -31.78 -13.16
C LYS A 489 -1.42 -31.46 -13.04
#